data_1eb61d005d65f520752cf80ff7f0ee1d
#
_entry.id   1eb61d005d65f520752cf80ff7f0ee1d
#
_cell.length_a   1.000
_cell.length_b   1.000
_cell.length_c   1.000
_cell.angle_alpha   90.00
_cell.angle_beta   90.00
_cell.angle_gamma   90.00
#
_symmetry.space_group_name_H-M   'P 1'
#
loop_
_entity.id
_entity.type
_entity.pdbx_description
1 polymer ?
#
loop_
_entity_poly.entity_id
_entity_poly.type
_entity_poly.pdbx_seq_one_letter_code
_entity_poly.pdbx_strand_id
1 'polypeptide(L)'
;MLGGSSAREFGGEFEDNGAAIVKEGSPSDMDCGEGVDLADLSLSGVQLELAEAVAATGTPVVAVIIQGRPHALGEVVELCDAVLCAWYPGTEGGRAIAEILFGKVNPSGKLPVTLPRSSAQLPIYYNQKDPGRIRNYVDMPSAPLYPFGYGLSYTQFIYAKLSLSRTAVSTTALENGERVMVQVEVKNTGARSGAETVQLYIRARESGITRRIAELKGFTKIELAPGEIRTVEFSLGREELGIWTREMRFATVPCKVTVIVGGSSQAALSADLTVTV
;
A
#
# COMPACT_ATOMS: atom_id res chain seq x y z
N MET A 1 21.00 1.64 -9.12
CA MET A 1 19.71 0.92 -9.20
C MET A 1 19.91 -0.45 -8.61
N LEU A 2 18.97 -0.89 -7.81
CA LEU A 2 18.96 -2.18 -7.11
C LEU A 2 17.62 -2.87 -7.40
N GLY A 3 17.44 -4.11 -7.00
CA GLY A 3 16.15 -4.78 -7.07
C GLY A 3 16.23 -6.27 -7.35
N GLY A 4 15.08 -6.80 -7.73
CA GLY A 4 14.91 -8.19 -8.08
C GLY A 4 15.22 -8.49 -9.54
N SER A 5 15.34 -9.77 -9.84
CA SER A 5 15.58 -10.28 -11.19
C SER A 5 14.39 -11.11 -11.70
N SER A 6 14.01 -10.89 -12.95
CA SER A 6 13.12 -11.78 -13.70
C SER A 6 13.89 -12.59 -14.75
N ALA A 7 15.22 -12.49 -14.75
CA ALA A 7 16.05 -13.19 -15.72
C ALA A 7 16.02 -14.71 -15.47
N ARG A 8 15.91 -15.45 -16.57
CA ARG A 8 16.10 -16.90 -16.63
C ARG A 8 17.15 -17.20 -17.66
N GLU A 9 18.01 -18.16 -17.40
CA GLU A 9 18.83 -18.75 -18.46
C GLU A 9 17.96 -19.68 -19.29
N PHE A 10 17.62 -19.23 -20.49
CA PHE A 10 16.86 -20.02 -21.44
C PHE A 10 17.80 -20.83 -22.32
N GLY A 11 17.58 -22.12 -22.39
CA GLY A 11 18.26 -23.00 -23.35
C GLY A 11 17.86 -22.78 -24.82
N GLY A 12 17.09 -21.74 -25.10
CA GLY A 12 16.61 -21.41 -26.44
C GLY A 12 15.46 -22.27 -26.94
N GLU A 13 14.89 -23.13 -26.09
CA GLU A 13 13.78 -24.01 -26.42
C GLU A 13 12.46 -23.42 -25.87
N PHE A 14 11.40 -23.47 -26.68
CA PHE A 14 10.07 -22.98 -26.32
C PHE A 14 9.03 -24.05 -26.59
N GLU A 15 7.98 -24.09 -25.76
CA GLU A 15 6.78 -24.87 -26.02
C GLU A 15 5.97 -24.28 -27.18
N ASP A 16 5.04 -25.05 -27.74
CA ASP A 16 4.18 -24.61 -28.86
C ASP A 16 3.33 -23.36 -28.51
N ASN A 17 3.07 -23.13 -27.22
CA ASN A 17 2.35 -21.95 -26.71
C ASN A 17 3.25 -20.72 -26.53
N GLY A 18 4.54 -20.82 -26.83
CA GLY A 18 5.54 -19.77 -26.65
C GLY A 18 6.14 -19.68 -25.25
N ALA A 19 5.78 -20.56 -24.33
CA ALA A 19 6.41 -20.63 -23.02
C ALA A 19 7.83 -21.18 -23.11
N ALA A 20 8.79 -20.56 -22.42
CA ALA A 20 10.15 -21.04 -22.40
C ALA A 20 10.25 -22.36 -21.62
N ILE A 21 10.94 -23.34 -22.19
CA ILE A 21 11.23 -24.61 -21.51
C ILE A 21 12.43 -24.38 -20.58
N VAL A 22 12.16 -24.47 -19.26
CA VAL A 22 13.20 -24.41 -18.24
C VAL A 22 13.59 -25.85 -17.89
N LYS A 23 14.82 -26.24 -18.17
CA LYS A 23 15.34 -27.56 -17.81
C LYS A 23 15.53 -27.63 -16.30
N GLU A 24 15.16 -28.78 -15.71
CA GLU A 24 15.39 -29.04 -14.29
C GLU A 24 16.87 -28.88 -13.94
N GLY A 25 17.17 -28.09 -12.89
CA GLY A 25 18.55 -27.80 -12.47
C GLY A 25 19.24 -26.65 -13.23
N SER A 26 18.54 -25.97 -14.16
CA SER A 26 19.10 -24.73 -14.76
C SER A 26 19.26 -23.66 -13.67
N PRO A 27 20.43 -22.97 -13.63
CA PRO A 27 20.62 -21.82 -12.75
C PRO A 27 19.56 -20.76 -13.03
N SER A 28 18.96 -20.21 -11.97
CA SER A 28 18.01 -19.12 -12.11
C SER A 28 18.27 -18.09 -11.02
N ASP A 29 18.61 -16.87 -11.42
CA ASP A 29 18.69 -15.71 -10.53
C ASP A 29 17.31 -15.02 -10.37
N MET A 30 16.25 -15.71 -10.81
CA MET A 30 14.90 -15.17 -10.79
C MET A 30 14.35 -15.16 -9.34
N ASP A 31 14.00 -13.98 -8.85
CA ASP A 31 13.43 -13.76 -7.54
C ASP A 31 12.08 -13.00 -7.57
N CYS A 32 11.51 -12.83 -8.77
CA CYS A 32 10.27 -12.07 -8.99
C CYS A 32 8.99 -12.78 -8.52
N GLY A 33 9.05 -14.08 -8.17
CA GLY A 33 7.91 -14.85 -7.69
C GLY A 33 7.12 -15.61 -8.75
N GLU A 34 7.53 -15.55 -10.00
CA GLU A 34 6.88 -16.31 -11.08
C GLU A 34 7.49 -17.71 -11.19
N GLY A 35 6.80 -18.71 -10.62
CA GLY A 35 7.26 -20.11 -10.61
C GLY A 35 8.38 -20.42 -9.61
N VAL A 36 8.92 -19.42 -8.92
CA VAL A 36 9.90 -19.54 -7.85
C VAL A 36 9.56 -18.58 -6.72
N ASP A 37 9.99 -18.90 -5.50
CA ASP A 37 9.73 -18.05 -4.34
C ASP A 37 11.00 -17.86 -3.51
N LEU A 38 11.03 -16.81 -2.69
CA LEU A 38 12.11 -16.49 -1.77
C LEU A 38 11.69 -16.75 -0.33
N ALA A 39 12.53 -17.46 0.41
CA ALA A 39 12.40 -17.58 1.87
C ALA A 39 12.93 -16.31 2.56
N ASP A 40 13.96 -15.68 1.99
CA ASP A 40 14.49 -14.40 2.43
C ASP A 40 14.19 -13.32 1.39
N LEU A 41 13.54 -12.24 1.84
CA LEU A 41 13.15 -11.10 0.99
C LEU A 41 14.22 -10.01 0.92
N SER A 42 15.38 -10.20 1.48
CA SER A 42 16.53 -9.30 1.31
C SER A 42 16.94 -9.22 -0.17
N LEU A 43 17.60 -8.14 -0.56
CA LEU A 43 18.15 -8.04 -1.90
C LEU A 43 19.25 -9.09 -2.11
N SER A 44 19.20 -9.80 -3.21
CA SER A 44 20.12 -10.89 -3.54
C SER A 44 21.53 -10.41 -3.92
N GLY A 45 22.51 -11.31 -3.82
CA GLY A 45 23.89 -11.05 -4.23
C GLY A 45 24.57 -9.95 -3.42
N VAL A 46 25.38 -9.15 -4.08
CA VAL A 46 26.22 -8.08 -3.46
C VAL A 46 25.55 -6.71 -3.47
N GLN A 47 24.24 -6.64 -3.63
CA GLN A 47 23.51 -5.36 -3.78
C GLN A 47 23.58 -4.49 -2.52
N LEU A 48 23.50 -5.11 -1.34
CA LEU A 48 23.63 -4.40 -0.09
C LEU A 48 25.05 -3.87 0.12
N GLU A 49 26.06 -4.68 -0.14
CA GLU A 49 27.49 -4.27 -0.08
C GLU A 49 27.78 -3.11 -1.02
N LEU A 50 27.16 -3.10 -2.23
CA LEU A 50 27.24 -1.97 -3.15
C LEU A 50 26.63 -0.71 -2.54
N ALA A 51 25.44 -0.82 -1.94
CA ALA A 51 24.76 0.31 -1.31
C ALA A 51 25.61 0.89 -0.16
N GLU A 52 26.18 0.03 0.68
CA GLU A 52 27.09 0.41 1.77
C GLU A 52 28.34 1.12 1.27
N ALA A 53 28.99 0.56 0.24
CA ALA A 53 30.19 1.15 -0.33
C ALA A 53 29.94 2.54 -0.94
N VAL A 54 28.78 2.73 -1.61
CA VAL A 54 28.38 4.02 -2.16
C VAL A 54 28.03 5.01 -1.05
N ALA A 55 27.25 4.60 -0.06
CA ALA A 55 26.90 5.46 1.09
C ALA A 55 28.15 5.91 1.87
N ALA A 56 29.15 5.02 2.02
CA ALA A 56 30.41 5.34 2.70
C ALA A 56 31.23 6.46 2.04
N THR A 57 30.91 6.83 0.78
CA THR A 57 31.55 8.00 0.12
C THR A 57 31.11 9.34 0.69
N GLY A 58 30.02 9.37 1.47
CA GLY A 58 29.41 10.60 2.00
C GLY A 58 28.65 11.43 0.95
N THR A 59 28.50 10.93 -0.28
CA THR A 59 27.67 11.56 -1.30
C THR A 59 26.20 11.16 -1.08
N PRO A 60 25.22 12.09 -1.19
CA PRO A 60 23.81 11.74 -1.08
C PRO A 60 23.40 10.64 -2.06
N VAL A 61 22.69 9.62 -1.55
CA VAL A 61 22.33 8.42 -2.30
C VAL A 61 20.83 8.31 -2.47
N VAL A 62 20.39 8.14 -3.70
CA VAL A 62 19.00 7.78 -4.03
C VAL A 62 18.97 6.34 -4.57
N ALA A 63 18.34 5.44 -3.83
CA ALA A 63 18.12 4.08 -4.31
C ALA A 63 16.88 4.00 -5.20
N VAL A 64 17.03 3.46 -6.40
CA VAL A 64 15.92 3.12 -7.30
C VAL A 64 15.79 1.61 -7.33
N ILE A 65 14.63 1.11 -6.86
CA ILE A 65 14.37 -0.32 -6.71
C ILE A 65 13.47 -0.78 -7.86
N ILE A 66 14.00 -1.64 -8.72
CA ILE A 66 13.26 -2.32 -9.77
C ILE A 66 12.92 -3.71 -9.27
N GLN A 67 11.64 -4.00 -9.08
CA GLN A 67 11.23 -5.24 -8.41
C GLN A 67 9.83 -5.68 -8.83
N GLY A 68 9.60 -7.00 -8.90
CA GLY A 68 8.29 -7.59 -9.16
C GLY A 68 7.53 -7.98 -7.89
N ARG A 69 8.26 -8.08 -6.76
CA ARG A 69 7.75 -8.37 -5.42
C ARG A 69 8.27 -7.36 -4.40
N PRO A 70 7.60 -7.18 -3.26
CA PRO A 70 8.15 -6.38 -2.18
C PRO A 70 9.36 -7.09 -1.55
N HIS A 71 10.52 -6.42 -1.54
CA HIS A 71 11.69 -6.84 -0.78
C HIS A 71 11.71 -6.22 0.62
N ALA A 72 12.46 -6.82 1.54
CA ALA A 72 12.77 -6.27 2.85
C ALA A 72 13.90 -5.24 2.70
N LEU A 73 13.54 -3.97 2.52
CA LEU A 73 14.46 -2.88 2.18
C LEU A 73 14.98 -2.09 3.39
N GLY A 74 14.85 -2.63 4.62
CA GLY A 74 15.17 -1.88 5.85
C GLY A 74 16.58 -1.30 5.83
N GLU A 75 17.58 -2.11 5.54
CA GLU A 75 18.99 -1.70 5.49
C GLU A 75 19.26 -0.68 4.39
N VAL A 76 18.68 -0.86 3.19
CA VAL A 76 18.82 0.11 2.09
C VAL A 76 18.21 1.46 2.44
N VAL A 77 17.07 1.45 3.14
CA VAL A 77 16.40 2.68 3.58
C VAL A 77 17.24 3.45 4.60
N GLU A 78 17.97 2.75 5.47
CA GLU A 78 18.86 3.37 6.46
C GLU A 78 20.14 3.96 5.84
N LEU A 79 20.61 3.38 4.73
CA LEU A 79 21.81 3.81 4.01
C LEU A 79 21.56 4.96 3.04
N CYS A 80 20.33 5.15 2.55
CA CYS A 80 20.03 6.05 1.45
C CYS A 80 19.19 7.26 1.91
N ASP A 81 19.46 8.44 1.33
CA ASP A 81 18.69 9.67 1.59
C ASP A 81 17.26 9.59 1.01
N ALA A 82 17.05 8.81 -0.05
CA ALA A 82 15.75 8.55 -0.62
C ALA A 82 15.69 7.19 -1.30
N VAL A 83 14.48 6.61 -1.34
CA VAL A 83 14.20 5.36 -2.03
C VAL A 83 13.00 5.52 -2.95
N LEU A 84 13.16 5.13 -4.23
CA LEU A 84 12.11 5.09 -5.23
C LEU A 84 11.81 3.63 -5.60
N CYS A 85 10.64 3.12 -5.21
CA CYS A 85 10.15 1.82 -5.66
C CYS A 85 9.52 1.99 -7.05
N ALA A 86 10.27 1.62 -8.09
CA ALA A 86 9.86 1.79 -9.48
C ALA A 86 9.09 0.60 -10.04
N TRP A 87 9.03 -0.52 -9.33
CA TRP A 87 8.41 -1.77 -9.79
C TRP A 87 8.96 -2.19 -11.16
N TYR A 88 8.12 -2.65 -12.08
CA TYR A 88 8.46 -2.87 -13.48
C TYR A 88 8.01 -1.69 -14.32
N PRO A 89 8.88 -0.70 -14.58
CA PRO A 89 8.46 0.59 -15.13
C PRO A 89 8.21 0.59 -16.64
N GLY A 90 8.45 -0.54 -17.33
CA GLY A 90 8.24 -0.69 -18.76
C GLY A 90 9.27 0.04 -19.63
N THR A 91 8.96 0.17 -20.92
CA THR A 91 9.89 0.68 -21.96
C THR A 91 10.37 2.11 -21.69
N GLU A 92 9.49 2.98 -21.22
CA GLU A 92 9.80 4.39 -20.89
C GLU A 92 10.28 4.57 -19.44
N GLY A 93 10.57 3.48 -18.73
CA GLY A 93 10.91 3.49 -17.30
C GLY A 93 12.09 4.38 -16.95
N GLY A 94 13.14 4.33 -17.73
CA GLY A 94 14.33 5.18 -17.52
C GLY A 94 14.01 6.66 -17.57
N ARG A 95 13.16 7.07 -18.53
CA ARG A 95 12.70 8.45 -18.65
C ARG A 95 11.80 8.85 -17.47
N ALA A 96 10.82 8.02 -17.12
CA ALA A 96 9.91 8.30 -16.01
C ALA A 96 10.67 8.45 -14.68
N ILE A 97 11.64 7.57 -14.41
CA ILE A 97 12.49 7.64 -13.23
C ILE A 97 13.29 8.94 -13.23
N ALA A 98 13.94 9.28 -14.35
CA ALA A 98 14.74 10.50 -14.47
C ALA A 98 13.87 11.76 -14.26
N GLU A 99 12.68 11.83 -14.86
CA GLU A 99 11.77 12.97 -14.70
C GLU A 99 11.33 13.17 -13.23
N ILE A 100 11.17 12.09 -12.46
CA ILE A 100 10.93 12.15 -11.01
C ILE A 100 12.18 12.64 -10.29
N LEU A 101 13.33 11.97 -10.48
CA LEU A 101 14.56 12.29 -9.75
C LEU A 101 15.01 13.74 -9.94
N PHE A 102 14.83 14.29 -11.13
CA PHE A 102 15.17 15.70 -11.44
C PHE A 102 14.00 16.67 -11.16
N GLY A 103 12.91 16.21 -10.55
CA GLY A 103 11.81 17.06 -10.10
C GLY A 103 10.93 17.63 -11.21
N LYS A 104 11.02 17.11 -12.43
CA LYS A 104 10.17 17.49 -13.56
C LYS A 104 8.74 16.98 -13.37
N VAL A 105 8.61 15.78 -12.79
CA VAL A 105 7.33 15.16 -12.42
C VAL A 105 7.29 15.01 -10.91
N ASN A 106 6.20 15.44 -10.29
CA ASN A 106 5.97 15.22 -8.86
C ASN A 106 5.44 13.78 -8.66
N PRO A 107 6.11 12.92 -7.89
CA PRO A 107 5.65 11.55 -7.65
C PRO A 107 4.30 11.55 -6.93
N SER A 108 3.43 10.63 -7.34
CA SER A 108 2.08 10.48 -6.77
C SER A 108 1.67 9.01 -6.60
N GLY A 109 2.59 8.10 -6.82
CA GLY A 109 2.39 6.67 -6.62
C GLY A 109 2.24 6.32 -5.14
N LYS A 110 1.38 5.35 -4.84
CA LYS A 110 1.20 4.80 -3.51
C LYS A 110 1.49 3.30 -3.54
N LEU A 111 2.06 2.77 -2.47
CA LEU A 111 2.39 1.36 -2.36
C LEU A 111 1.11 0.49 -2.44
N PRO A 112 1.01 -0.42 -3.42
CA PRO A 112 -0.13 -1.33 -3.55
C PRO A 112 -0.04 -2.55 -2.63
N VAL A 113 1.03 -2.64 -1.85
CA VAL A 113 1.33 -3.70 -0.87
C VAL A 113 1.97 -3.09 0.37
N THR A 114 1.93 -3.82 1.47
CA THR A 114 2.72 -3.50 2.68
C THR A 114 4.16 -3.96 2.47
N LEU A 115 5.14 -3.11 2.74
CA LEU A 115 6.57 -3.50 2.71
C LEU A 115 7.00 -4.01 4.09
N PRO A 116 7.50 -5.25 4.20
CA PRO A 116 7.99 -5.80 5.45
C PRO A 116 9.36 -5.22 5.82
N ARG A 117 9.71 -5.28 7.11
CA ARG A 117 11.08 -5.04 7.58
C ARG A 117 11.96 -6.28 7.40
N SER A 118 11.35 -7.45 7.51
CA SER A 118 12.02 -8.75 7.46
C SER A 118 11.03 -9.79 6.95
N SER A 119 11.55 -10.84 6.33
CA SER A 119 10.80 -12.03 5.91
C SER A 119 10.04 -12.68 7.07
N ALA A 120 10.54 -12.55 8.31
CA ALA A 120 9.89 -13.08 9.51
C ALA A 120 8.56 -12.42 9.84
N GLN A 121 8.23 -11.27 9.26
CA GLN A 121 6.94 -10.62 9.45
C GLN A 121 5.82 -11.20 8.60
N LEU A 122 6.12 -12.03 7.61
CA LEU A 122 5.10 -12.58 6.71
C LEU A 122 4.18 -13.59 7.43
N PRO A 123 2.87 -13.55 7.14
CA PRO A 123 2.15 -12.60 6.28
C PRO A 123 1.89 -11.25 6.97
N ILE A 124 2.11 -10.13 6.28
CA ILE A 124 1.93 -8.78 6.82
C ILE A 124 0.93 -7.98 5.95
N TYR A 125 -0.34 -8.33 6.05
CA TYR A 125 -1.41 -7.65 5.31
C TYR A 125 -1.96 -6.48 6.10
N TYR A 126 -2.15 -5.31 5.44
CA TYR A 126 -2.80 -4.15 6.06
C TYR A 126 -4.21 -4.46 6.57
N ASN A 127 -4.88 -5.43 5.94
CA ASN A 127 -6.23 -5.86 6.23
C ASN A 127 -6.31 -7.23 6.93
N GLN A 128 -5.27 -7.61 7.67
CA GLN A 128 -5.31 -8.84 8.47
C GLN A 128 -6.47 -8.82 9.48
N LYS A 129 -6.89 -9.99 9.93
CA LYS A 129 -7.86 -10.10 11.02
C LYS A 129 -7.26 -9.53 12.30
N ASP A 130 -8.11 -8.90 13.11
CA ASP A 130 -7.68 -8.32 14.40
C ASP A 130 -7.24 -9.45 15.34
N PRO A 131 -5.95 -9.53 15.70
CA PRO A 131 -5.43 -10.55 16.62
C PRO A 131 -5.74 -10.21 18.10
N GLY A 132 -6.44 -9.09 18.37
CA GLY A 132 -6.71 -8.57 19.71
C GLY A 132 -5.50 -7.94 20.39
N ARG A 133 -4.29 -8.43 20.14
CA ARG A 133 -3.05 -7.87 20.69
C ARG A 133 -1.89 -8.06 19.71
N ILE A 134 -1.29 -6.94 19.32
CA ILE A 134 -0.04 -6.91 18.55
C ILE A 134 1.10 -6.62 19.53
N ARG A 135 2.17 -7.40 19.46
CA ARG A 135 3.40 -7.20 20.23
C ARG A 135 4.56 -7.03 19.27
N ASN A 136 5.52 -6.19 19.64
CA ASN A 136 6.79 -6.13 18.94
C ASN A 136 7.55 -7.45 19.10
N TYR A 137 8.40 -7.73 18.13
CA TYR A 137 9.46 -8.73 18.30
C TYR A 137 10.46 -8.23 19.35
N VAL A 138 11.34 -9.10 19.83
CA VAL A 138 12.35 -8.70 20.81
C VAL A 138 13.36 -7.74 20.17
N ASP A 139 13.66 -7.93 18.90
CA ASP A 139 14.73 -7.30 18.14
C ASP A 139 14.21 -6.28 17.09
N MET A 140 12.91 -6.23 16.84
CA MET A 140 12.37 -5.27 15.87
C MET A 140 10.90 -4.88 16.15
N PRO A 141 10.42 -3.73 15.63
CA PRO A 141 9.00 -3.38 15.68
C PRO A 141 8.13 -4.35 14.86
N SER A 142 6.90 -4.61 15.32
CA SER A 142 5.90 -5.36 14.55
C SER A 142 5.30 -4.55 13.40
N ALA A 143 5.42 -3.22 13.45
CA ALA A 143 4.98 -2.34 12.37
C ALA A 143 5.77 -2.62 11.08
N PRO A 144 5.13 -2.56 9.89
CA PRO A 144 5.84 -2.72 8.63
C PRO A 144 6.91 -1.64 8.42
N LEU A 145 7.79 -1.84 7.45
CA LEU A 145 8.71 -0.80 7.01
C LEU A 145 7.92 0.37 6.43
N TYR A 146 7.03 0.08 5.48
CA TYR A 146 6.06 1.03 4.94
C TYR A 146 4.68 0.38 4.81
N PRO A 147 3.61 1.08 5.23
CA PRO A 147 2.27 0.54 5.16
C PRO A 147 1.71 0.56 3.73
N PHE A 148 0.70 -0.26 3.48
CA PHE A 148 -0.12 -0.18 2.27
C PHE A 148 -0.66 1.26 2.07
N GLY A 149 -0.64 1.73 0.84
CA GLY A 149 -1.09 3.07 0.46
C GLY A 149 -0.09 4.18 0.73
N TYR A 150 1.07 3.91 1.35
CA TYR A 150 2.09 4.92 1.62
C TYR A 150 2.79 5.38 0.34
N GLY A 151 3.18 6.66 0.31
CA GLY A 151 4.00 7.26 -0.73
C GLY A 151 4.16 8.75 -0.52
N LEU A 152 5.36 9.25 -0.77
CA LEU A 152 5.72 10.65 -0.63
C LEU A 152 5.46 11.45 -1.92
N SER A 153 5.40 12.76 -1.77
CA SER A 153 5.26 13.74 -2.85
C SER A 153 6.25 14.88 -2.62
N TYR A 154 6.59 15.63 -3.65
CA TYR A 154 7.36 16.89 -3.52
C TYR A 154 6.52 18.05 -3.00
N THR A 155 5.26 17.82 -2.64
CA THR A 155 4.38 18.74 -1.93
C THR A 155 3.79 18.04 -0.70
N GLN A 156 3.00 18.76 0.07
CA GLN A 156 2.39 18.24 1.29
C GLN A 156 0.88 18.37 1.24
N PHE A 157 0.19 17.34 1.71
CA PHE A 157 -1.27 17.32 1.80
C PHE A 157 -1.69 17.17 3.26
N ILE A 158 -2.68 17.96 3.67
CA ILE A 158 -3.34 17.82 4.95
C ILE A 158 -4.81 17.46 4.76
N TYR A 159 -5.31 16.64 5.67
CA TYR A 159 -6.70 16.19 5.69
C TYR A 159 -7.41 16.83 6.88
N ALA A 160 -8.61 17.34 6.67
CA ALA A 160 -9.39 18.01 7.69
C ALA A 160 -10.90 17.82 7.48
N LYS A 161 -11.70 18.20 8.48
CA LYS A 161 -13.16 18.26 8.43
C LYS A 161 -13.82 16.97 7.93
N LEU A 162 -13.32 15.82 8.38
CA LEU A 162 -14.01 14.56 8.11
C LEU A 162 -15.42 14.61 8.74
N SER A 163 -16.42 14.36 7.94
CA SER A 163 -17.82 14.35 8.37
C SER A 163 -18.59 13.21 7.75
N LEU A 164 -19.60 12.73 8.46
CA LEU A 164 -20.55 11.74 7.99
C LEU A 164 -21.92 12.39 7.89
N SER A 165 -22.71 12.08 6.86
CA SER A 165 -24.07 12.58 6.71
C SER A 165 -25.00 12.15 7.87
N ARG A 166 -24.64 11.06 8.54
CA ARG A 166 -25.28 10.55 9.77
C ARG A 166 -24.27 9.70 10.55
N THR A 167 -24.43 9.63 11.87
CA THR A 167 -23.59 8.84 12.77
C THR A 167 -24.20 7.49 13.14
N ALA A 168 -25.45 7.24 12.71
CA ALA A 168 -26.13 5.95 12.86
C ALA A 168 -26.97 5.64 11.65
N VAL A 169 -27.05 4.36 11.29
CA VAL A 169 -27.90 3.84 10.20
C VAL A 169 -28.35 2.42 10.55
N SER A 170 -29.61 2.07 10.24
CA SER A 170 -30.07 0.71 10.51
C SER A 170 -29.68 -0.27 9.40
N THR A 171 -29.57 -1.56 9.76
CA THR A 171 -29.37 -2.63 8.79
C THR A 171 -30.49 -2.62 7.73
N THR A 172 -31.75 -2.42 8.15
CA THR A 172 -32.89 -2.33 7.23
C THR A 172 -32.74 -1.18 6.22
N ALA A 173 -32.28 -0.03 6.68
CA ALA A 173 -32.05 1.12 5.78
C ALA A 173 -30.94 0.81 4.76
N LEU A 174 -29.84 0.21 5.18
CA LEU A 174 -28.75 -0.22 4.30
C LEU A 174 -29.19 -1.27 3.28
N GLU A 175 -29.97 -2.26 3.70
CA GLU A 175 -30.50 -3.29 2.79
C GLU A 175 -31.49 -2.68 1.77
N ASN A 176 -32.19 -1.60 2.13
CA ASN A 176 -33.07 -0.83 1.23
C ASN A 176 -32.32 0.20 0.36
N GLY A 177 -30.99 0.18 0.37
CA GLY A 177 -30.16 1.01 -0.50
C GLY A 177 -29.77 2.38 0.07
N GLU A 178 -30.06 2.68 1.34
CA GLU A 178 -29.54 3.90 1.96
C GLU A 178 -28.00 3.86 2.04
N ARG A 179 -27.40 5.05 1.92
CA ARG A 179 -25.94 5.22 2.00
C ARG A 179 -25.58 6.35 2.97
N VAL A 180 -24.48 6.20 3.63
CA VAL A 180 -23.86 7.22 4.47
C VAL A 180 -22.79 7.92 3.65
N MET A 181 -22.97 9.22 3.41
CA MET A 181 -21.97 10.03 2.74
C MET A 181 -20.84 10.38 3.71
N VAL A 182 -19.62 10.27 3.22
CA VAL A 182 -18.38 10.60 3.92
C VAL A 182 -17.72 11.74 3.17
N GLN A 183 -17.47 12.87 3.82
CA GLN A 183 -16.79 14.02 3.22
C GLN A 183 -15.52 14.35 3.99
N VAL A 184 -14.48 14.74 3.25
CA VAL A 184 -13.21 15.18 3.81
C VAL A 184 -12.63 16.32 2.97
N GLU A 185 -12.07 17.32 3.62
CA GLU A 185 -11.27 18.35 2.93
C GLU A 185 -9.83 17.90 2.83
N VAL A 186 -9.24 18.05 1.63
CA VAL A 186 -7.82 17.84 1.36
C VAL A 186 -7.22 19.12 0.85
N LYS A 187 -6.15 19.59 1.46
CA LYS A 187 -5.43 20.82 1.09
C LYS A 187 -4.00 20.51 0.72
N ASN A 188 -3.55 21.06 -0.40
CA ASN A 188 -2.13 21.14 -0.71
C ASN A 188 -1.51 22.31 0.04
N THR A 189 -0.62 22.03 0.99
CA THR A 189 0.05 23.04 1.82
C THR A 189 1.46 23.39 1.33
N GLY A 190 1.98 22.67 0.34
CA GLY A 190 3.30 22.91 -0.22
C GLY A 190 3.27 23.92 -1.38
N ALA A 191 4.44 24.15 -1.96
CA ALA A 191 4.66 25.14 -3.00
C ALA A 191 4.53 24.59 -4.44
N ARG A 192 4.27 23.30 -4.60
CA ARG A 192 4.14 22.62 -5.92
C ARG A 192 2.76 22.01 -6.09
N SER A 193 2.28 22.00 -7.32
CA SER A 193 1.11 21.17 -7.67
C SER A 193 1.45 19.69 -7.49
N GLY A 194 0.48 18.91 -7.08
CA GLY A 194 0.66 17.48 -6.91
C GLY A 194 -0.65 16.73 -6.87
N ALA A 195 -0.56 15.42 -7.14
CA ALA A 195 -1.70 14.54 -7.04
C ALA A 195 -1.63 13.73 -5.74
N GLU A 196 -2.76 13.65 -5.04
CA GLU A 196 -2.93 12.84 -3.84
C GLU A 196 -3.98 11.76 -4.07
N THR A 197 -3.69 10.55 -3.57
CA THR A 197 -4.66 9.46 -3.55
C THR A 197 -5.32 9.40 -2.18
N VAL A 198 -6.53 9.94 -2.11
CA VAL A 198 -7.37 9.93 -0.90
C VAL A 198 -7.94 8.53 -0.74
N GLN A 199 -7.73 7.92 0.42
CA GLN A 199 -8.12 6.53 0.71
C GLN A 199 -9.09 6.51 1.88
N LEU A 200 -10.20 5.78 1.72
CA LEU A 200 -11.20 5.55 2.76
C LEU A 200 -11.11 4.11 3.25
N TYR A 201 -10.94 3.97 4.53
CA TYR A 201 -10.93 2.68 5.23
C TYR A 201 -12.05 2.59 6.24
N ILE A 202 -12.48 1.37 6.53
CA ILE A 202 -13.35 1.09 7.68
C ILE A 202 -12.68 0.09 8.61
N ARG A 203 -12.98 0.23 9.90
CA ARG A 203 -12.69 -0.75 10.93
C ARG A 203 -13.97 -1.06 11.70
N ALA A 204 -14.54 -2.23 11.47
CA ALA A 204 -15.77 -2.64 12.13
C ALA A 204 -15.48 -3.53 13.35
N ARG A 205 -16.24 -3.35 14.44
CA ARG A 205 -16.14 -4.10 15.69
C ARG A 205 -17.52 -4.53 16.15
N GLU A 206 -17.56 -5.50 17.06
CA GLU A 206 -18.82 -5.98 17.70
C GLU A 206 -19.83 -6.56 16.69
N SER A 207 -19.35 -7.20 15.62
CA SER A 207 -20.18 -7.74 14.54
C SER A 207 -20.44 -9.25 14.63
N GLY A 208 -20.13 -9.87 15.78
CA GLY A 208 -20.32 -11.32 15.97
C GLY A 208 -19.28 -12.22 15.30
N ILE A 209 -18.39 -11.66 14.49
CA ILE A 209 -17.24 -12.35 13.87
C ILE A 209 -15.98 -11.49 14.01
N THR A 210 -14.80 -12.13 13.94
CA THR A 210 -13.53 -11.40 13.92
C THR A 210 -13.39 -10.62 12.63
N ARG A 211 -13.32 -9.29 12.73
CA ARG A 211 -13.15 -8.36 11.61
C ARG A 211 -11.69 -8.08 11.33
N ARG A 212 -11.45 -7.50 10.18
CA ARG A 212 -10.14 -7.00 9.77
C ARG A 212 -9.80 -5.70 10.51
N ILE A 213 -8.50 -5.45 10.72
CA ILE A 213 -8.01 -4.23 11.38
C ILE A 213 -8.25 -2.97 10.56
N ALA A 214 -8.28 -3.10 9.23
CA ALA A 214 -8.67 -2.06 8.28
C ALA A 214 -9.14 -2.71 6.99
N GLU A 215 -10.12 -2.11 6.33
CA GLU A 215 -10.60 -2.52 5.01
C GLU A 215 -10.72 -1.28 4.12
N LEU A 216 -9.97 -1.23 3.02
CA LEU A 216 -10.12 -0.18 2.01
C LEU A 216 -11.48 -0.32 1.35
N LYS A 217 -12.31 0.72 1.40
CA LYS A 217 -13.65 0.73 0.82
C LYS A 217 -13.82 1.75 -0.31
N GLY A 218 -12.86 2.65 -0.47
CA GLY A 218 -12.85 3.60 -1.57
C GLY A 218 -11.53 4.34 -1.65
N PHE A 219 -11.20 4.79 -2.84
CA PHE A 219 -10.10 5.71 -3.07
C PHE A 219 -10.37 6.57 -4.30
N THR A 220 -9.79 7.74 -4.31
CA THR A 220 -9.81 8.63 -5.48
C THR A 220 -8.52 9.42 -5.56
N LYS A 221 -8.04 9.67 -6.77
CA LYS A 221 -6.87 10.49 -7.02
C LYS A 221 -7.29 11.88 -7.46
N ILE A 222 -6.79 12.90 -6.77
CA ILE A 222 -7.09 14.30 -7.04
C ILE A 222 -5.79 15.07 -7.28
N GLU A 223 -5.84 16.06 -8.19
CA GLU A 223 -4.74 17.00 -8.39
C GLU A 223 -5.08 18.31 -7.69
N LEU A 224 -4.11 18.87 -6.97
CA LEU A 224 -4.27 20.12 -6.22
C LEU A 224 -3.11 21.08 -6.52
N ALA A 225 -3.45 22.30 -6.91
CA ALA A 225 -2.50 23.40 -6.98
C ALA A 225 -2.02 23.83 -5.57
N PRO A 226 -0.90 24.57 -5.45
CA PRO A 226 -0.48 25.13 -4.17
C PRO A 226 -1.58 25.94 -3.49
N GLY A 227 -1.87 25.61 -2.24
CA GLY A 227 -2.91 26.26 -1.43
C GLY A 227 -4.35 25.81 -1.74
N GLU A 228 -4.57 25.03 -2.80
CA GLU A 228 -5.91 24.54 -3.18
C GLU A 228 -6.47 23.61 -2.12
N ILE A 229 -7.77 23.75 -1.87
CA ILE A 229 -8.58 22.87 -1.00
C ILE A 229 -9.64 22.20 -1.88
N ARG A 230 -9.83 20.91 -1.68
CA ARG A 230 -10.90 20.15 -2.35
C ARG A 230 -11.63 19.27 -1.36
N THR A 231 -12.93 19.27 -1.43
CA THR A 231 -13.76 18.29 -0.72
C THR A 231 -13.84 17.02 -1.55
N VAL A 232 -13.53 15.90 -0.92
CA VAL A 232 -13.64 14.55 -1.49
C VAL A 232 -14.79 13.85 -0.80
N GLU A 233 -15.58 13.13 -1.59
CA GLU A 233 -16.77 12.43 -1.14
C GLU A 233 -16.63 10.93 -1.41
N PHE A 234 -17.07 10.13 -0.45
CA PHE A 234 -17.28 8.70 -0.57
C PHE A 234 -18.67 8.35 -0.06
N SER A 235 -19.11 7.14 -0.34
CA SER A 235 -20.38 6.66 0.18
C SER A 235 -20.24 5.24 0.71
N LEU A 236 -20.82 4.98 1.88
CA LEU A 236 -20.87 3.67 2.52
C LEU A 236 -22.29 3.14 2.52
N GLY A 237 -22.51 2.05 1.87
CA GLY A 237 -23.80 1.36 1.79
C GLY A 237 -23.64 -0.11 2.20
N ARG A 238 -24.62 -0.92 1.77
CA ARG A 238 -24.63 -2.37 2.01
C ARG A 238 -23.35 -3.06 1.54
N GLU A 239 -22.81 -2.69 0.38
CA GLU A 239 -21.63 -3.34 -0.20
C GLU A 239 -20.36 -3.08 0.60
N GLU A 240 -20.20 -1.86 1.11
CA GLU A 240 -19.02 -1.47 1.89
C GLU A 240 -19.10 -1.96 3.35
N LEU A 241 -20.30 -1.99 3.95
CA LEU A 241 -20.52 -2.32 5.35
C LEU A 241 -20.92 -3.78 5.59
N GLY A 242 -21.45 -4.47 4.55
CA GLY A 242 -21.89 -5.85 4.63
C GLY A 242 -20.73 -6.85 4.82
N ILE A 243 -21.09 -8.01 5.33
CA ILE A 243 -20.21 -9.14 5.58
C ILE A 243 -20.85 -10.45 5.17
N TRP A 244 -20.03 -11.46 4.94
CA TRP A 244 -20.50 -12.84 4.93
C TRP A 244 -20.69 -13.32 6.36
N THR A 245 -21.92 -13.64 6.72
CA THR A 245 -22.28 -14.13 8.05
C THR A 245 -21.89 -15.61 8.21
N ARG A 246 -22.08 -16.15 9.43
CA ARG A 246 -21.85 -17.59 9.69
C ARG A 246 -22.77 -18.50 8.89
N GLU A 247 -23.94 -18.01 8.52
CA GLU A 247 -24.93 -18.69 7.69
C GLU A 247 -24.64 -18.56 6.18
N MET A 248 -23.44 -18.10 5.81
CA MET A 248 -23.00 -17.88 4.43
C MET A 248 -23.93 -16.96 3.62
N ARG A 249 -24.44 -15.92 4.27
CA ARG A 249 -25.23 -14.86 3.62
C ARG A 249 -24.48 -13.54 3.70
N PHE A 250 -24.48 -12.80 2.60
CA PHE A 250 -23.95 -11.45 2.58
C PHE A 250 -25.02 -10.47 3.10
N ALA A 251 -24.79 -9.88 4.26
CA ALA A 251 -25.74 -9.00 4.91
C ALA A 251 -25.03 -7.93 5.74
N THR A 252 -25.73 -6.84 5.99
CA THR A 252 -25.32 -5.86 7.02
C THR A 252 -25.73 -6.38 8.40
N VAL A 253 -24.84 -6.18 9.38
CA VAL A 253 -25.09 -6.60 10.76
C VAL A 253 -24.84 -5.43 11.70
N PRO A 254 -25.53 -5.37 12.86
CA PRO A 254 -25.26 -4.34 13.86
C PRO A 254 -23.79 -4.37 14.28
N CYS A 255 -23.14 -3.22 14.26
CA CYS A 255 -21.72 -3.11 14.62
C CYS A 255 -21.32 -1.65 14.83
N LYS A 256 -20.16 -1.45 15.47
CA LYS A 256 -19.48 -0.15 15.53
C LYS A 256 -18.45 -0.07 14.42
N VAL A 257 -18.46 1.00 13.64
CA VAL A 257 -17.57 1.23 12.51
C VAL A 257 -16.79 2.51 12.75
N THR A 258 -15.48 2.43 12.77
CA THR A 258 -14.62 3.59 12.67
C THR A 258 -14.29 3.79 11.18
N VAL A 259 -14.72 4.92 10.63
CA VAL A 259 -14.40 5.38 9.27
C VAL A 259 -13.10 6.17 9.35
N ILE A 260 -12.12 5.82 8.52
CA ILE A 260 -10.77 6.38 8.55
C ILE A 260 -10.44 6.91 7.14
N VAL A 261 -9.93 8.14 7.05
CA VAL A 261 -9.57 8.74 5.75
C VAL A 261 -8.17 9.32 5.81
N GLY A 262 -7.41 9.10 4.74
CA GLY A 262 -6.08 9.67 4.59
C GLY A 262 -5.28 9.10 3.42
N GLY A 263 -3.98 9.30 3.43
CA GLY A 263 -3.08 8.91 2.33
C GLY A 263 -2.48 7.50 2.45
N SER A 264 -2.82 6.73 3.50
CA SER A 264 -2.34 5.36 3.69
C SER A 264 -3.23 4.58 4.67
N SER A 265 -3.00 3.28 4.81
CA SER A 265 -3.71 2.42 5.77
C SER A 265 -3.44 2.74 7.24
N GLN A 266 -2.48 3.60 7.54
CA GLN A 266 -2.17 4.10 8.88
C GLN A 266 -2.66 5.54 9.10
N ALA A 267 -3.60 6.03 8.29
CA ALA A 267 -4.23 7.32 8.48
C ALA A 267 -4.89 7.43 9.85
N ALA A 268 -4.89 8.64 10.41
CA ALA A 268 -5.39 8.88 11.78
C ALA A 268 -6.71 9.66 11.82
N LEU A 269 -7.09 10.35 10.73
CA LEU A 269 -8.34 11.12 10.70
C LEU A 269 -9.52 10.17 10.64
N SER A 270 -10.37 10.18 11.66
CA SER A 270 -11.45 9.20 11.78
C SER A 270 -12.76 9.79 12.32
N ALA A 271 -13.85 9.10 12.04
CA ALA A 271 -15.20 9.37 12.57
C ALA A 271 -15.93 8.05 12.84
N ASP A 272 -16.81 8.04 13.82
CA ASP A 272 -17.54 6.83 14.21
C ASP A 272 -18.93 6.78 13.59
N LEU A 273 -19.31 5.58 13.13
CA LEU A 273 -20.63 5.23 12.60
C LEU A 273 -21.14 3.99 13.32
N THR A 274 -22.39 4.04 13.77
CA THR A 274 -23.05 2.86 14.37
C THR A 274 -24.04 2.26 13.38
N VAL A 275 -23.89 0.98 13.07
CA VAL A 275 -24.92 0.20 12.37
C VAL A 275 -25.83 -0.41 13.45
N THR A 276 -27.11 -0.03 13.44
CA THR A 276 -28.12 -0.52 14.38
C THR A 276 -28.97 -1.64 13.76
N VAL A 277 -29.86 -2.22 14.54
CA VAL A 277 -30.86 -3.20 14.05
C VAL A 277 -31.80 -2.57 13.03
#